data_912eb8b90773ec4970459e6b5e4dff4f
#
_entry.id   912eb8b90773ec4970459e6b5e4dff4f
#
_cell.length_a   1.000
_cell.length_b   1.000
_cell.length_c   1.000
_cell.angle_alpha   90.00
_cell.angle_beta   90.00
_cell.angle_gamma   90.00
#
_symmetry.space_group_name_H-M   'P 1'
#
loop_
_entity.id
_entity.type
_entity.pdbx_description
1 polymer ?
#
loop_
_entity_poly.entity_id
_entity_poly.type
_entity_poly.pdbx_seq_one_letter_code
_entity_poly.pdbx_strand_id
1 'polypeptide(L)'
;MSDSDNNARLRMLISGRVQGVFFRRAAADEAYGLGLKGWARNCPDGTVEIVAEGRRRNLKMFAAWAHSGPPVAHVTEVAEEWSEFLNEFSEFTIR
;
A
#
# COMPACT_ATOMS: atom_id res chain seq x y z
N MET A 1 16.29 -3.23 -20.05
CA MET A 1 15.11 -3.52 -19.25
C MET A 1 14.75 -2.29 -18.43
N SER A 2 13.48 -1.92 -18.41
CA SER A 2 13.02 -0.76 -17.66
C SER A 2 12.93 -1.08 -16.16
N ASP A 3 13.28 -0.12 -15.29
CA ASP A 3 13.11 -0.28 -13.83
C ASP A 3 11.66 -0.58 -13.45
N SER A 4 10.70 -0.14 -14.26
CA SER A 4 9.27 -0.38 -14.01
C SER A 4 8.88 -1.86 -14.06
N ASP A 5 9.68 -2.70 -14.72
CA ASP A 5 9.41 -4.13 -14.83
C ASP A 5 10.07 -4.94 -13.71
N ASN A 6 10.95 -4.33 -12.94
CA ASN A 6 11.60 -4.98 -11.82
C ASN A 6 10.65 -5.07 -10.63
N ASN A 7 10.78 -6.15 -9.86
CA ASN A 7 10.09 -6.25 -8.58
C ASN A 7 10.76 -5.34 -7.56
N ALA A 8 9.95 -4.83 -6.65
CA ALA A 8 10.41 -3.95 -5.58
C ALA A 8 9.55 -4.13 -4.33
N ARG A 9 9.90 -3.42 -3.28
CA ARG A 9 9.17 -3.38 -2.02
C ARG A 9 8.87 -1.93 -1.69
N LEU A 10 7.63 -1.64 -1.31
CA LEU A 10 7.19 -0.31 -0.94
C LEU A 10 6.53 -0.37 0.44
N ARG A 11 7.02 0.49 1.35
CA ARG A 11 6.36 0.73 2.62
C ARG A 11 5.73 2.11 2.57
N MET A 12 4.46 2.20 2.96
CA MET A 12 3.74 3.48 3.03
C MET A 12 3.22 3.69 4.43
N LEU A 13 3.33 4.93 4.92
CA LEU A 13 2.70 5.36 6.15
C LEU A 13 1.72 6.47 5.79
N ILE A 14 0.45 6.22 6.04
CA ILE A 14 -0.64 7.06 5.52
C ILE A 14 -1.32 7.75 6.69
N SER A 15 -1.36 9.08 6.62
CA SER A 15 -1.90 9.95 7.67
C SER A 15 -3.20 10.60 7.21
N GLY A 16 -4.00 11.04 8.18
CA GLY A 16 -5.27 11.70 7.95
C GLY A 16 -6.41 10.90 8.57
N ARG A 17 -7.61 11.07 8.02
CA ARG A 17 -8.78 10.29 8.44
C ARG A 17 -8.79 9.00 7.64
N VAL A 18 -8.04 8.00 8.14
CA VAL A 18 -7.76 6.77 7.40
C VAL A 18 -8.14 5.50 8.19
N GLN A 19 -8.46 5.62 9.49
CA GLN A 19 -8.97 4.51 10.29
C GLN A 19 -10.48 4.63 10.44
N GLY A 20 -11.17 3.48 10.49
CA GLY A 20 -12.63 3.47 10.60
C GLY A 20 -13.36 3.85 9.33
N VAL A 21 -12.67 3.88 8.18
CA VAL A 21 -13.22 4.28 6.88
C VAL A 21 -12.97 3.20 5.81
N PHE A 22 -12.75 1.96 6.24
CA PHE A 22 -12.51 0.80 5.37
C PHE A 22 -11.24 0.92 4.51
N PHE A 23 -10.24 1.69 4.97
CA PHE A 23 -9.02 1.93 4.19
C PHE A 23 -8.27 0.64 3.92
N ARG A 24 -8.05 -0.18 4.96
CA ARG A 24 -7.30 -1.44 4.82
C ARG A 24 -7.98 -2.40 3.85
N ARG A 25 -9.32 -2.48 3.89
CA ARG A 25 -10.07 -3.33 2.97
C ARG A 25 -9.95 -2.83 1.54
N ALA A 26 -10.10 -1.53 1.33
CA ALA A 26 -9.95 -0.94 0.00
C ALA A 26 -8.54 -1.14 -0.52
N ALA A 27 -7.53 -1.01 0.35
CA ALA A 27 -6.13 -1.25 -0.02
C ALA A 27 -5.92 -2.71 -0.45
N ALA A 28 -6.50 -3.67 0.27
CA ALA A 28 -6.39 -5.08 -0.08
C ALA A 28 -7.00 -5.35 -1.47
N ASP A 29 -8.16 -4.75 -1.74
CA ASP A 29 -8.82 -4.92 -3.04
C ASP A 29 -7.97 -4.32 -4.18
N GLU A 30 -7.39 -3.13 -3.97
CA GLU A 30 -6.49 -2.52 -4.95
C GLU A 30 -5.25 -3.37 -5.18
N ALA A 31 -4.61 -3.82 -4.10
CA ALA A 31 -3.41 -4.65 -4.19
C ALA A 31 -3.70 -5.94 -4.93
N TYR A 32 -4.83 -6.56 -4.67
CA TYR A 32 -5.24 -7.78 -5.36
C TYR A 32 -5.36 -7.54 -6.86
N GLY A 33 -6.03 -6.45 -7.26
CA GLY A 33 -6.19 -6.11 -8.68
C GLY A 33 -4.87 -5.80 -9.39
N LEU A 34 -3.86 -5.37 -8.64
CA LEU A 34 -2.54 -5.05 -9.16
C LEU A 34 -1.54 -6.21 -9.01
N GLY A 35 -1.98 -7.37 -8.51
CA GLY A 35 -1.11 -8.51 -8.30
C GLY A 35 -0.05 -8.29 -7.22
N LEU A 36 -0.30 -7.40 -6.27
CA LEU A 36 0.64 -7.10 -5.19
C LEU A 36 0.37 -7.98 -3.98
N LYS A 37 1.42 -8.23 -3.20
CA LYS A 37 1.37 -9.04 -2.00
C LYS A 37 1.95 -8.23 -0.85
N GLY A 38 1.49 -8.47 0.36
CA GLY A 38 1.93 -7.71 1.52
C GLY A 38 0.87 -7.64 2.60
N TRP A 39 0.77 -6.49 3.27
CA TRP A 39 -0.22 -6.32 4.34
C TRP A 39 -0.52 -4.84 4.60
N ALA A 40 -1.66 -4.60 5.25
CA ALA A 40 -2.06 -3.29 5.74
C ALA A 40 -2.49 -3.42 7.20
N ARG A 41 -2.11 -2.45 8.04
CA ARG A 41 -2.49 -2.43 9.45
C ARG A 41 -2.77 -1.02 9.94
N ASN A 42 -3.64 -0.91 10.93
CA ASN A 42 -3.82 0.34 11.67
C ASN A 42 -2.71 0.45 12.71
N CYS A 43 -2.14 1.65 12.83
CA CYS A 43 -1.15 1.93 13.86
C CYS A 43 -1.82 2.65 15.05
N PRO A 44 -1.23 2.55 16.26
CA PRO A 44 -1.80 3.21 17.43
C PRO A 44 -1.92 4.73 17.33
N ASP A 45 -1.09 5.36 16.50
CA ASP A 45 -1.08 6.82 16.32
C ASP A 45 -2.13 7.33 15.32
N GLY A 46 -2.98 6.43 14.80
CA GLY A 46 -4.04 6.81 13.86
C GLY A 46 -3.67 6.64 12.40
N THR A 47 -2.42 6.31 12.09
CA THR A 47 -1.99 6.08 10.70
C THR A 47 -2.33 4.66 10.24
N VAL A 48 -2.26 4.45 8.92
CA VAL A 48 -2.30 3.12 8.31
C VAL A 48 -0.93 2.85 7.71
N GLU A 49 -0.36 1.71 8.05
CA GLU A 49 0.90 1.26 7.48
C GLU A 49 0.64 0.15 6.47
N ILE A 50 1.24 0.26 5.30
CA ILE A 50 1.13 -0.74 4.25
C ILE A 50 2.54 -1.12 3.81
N VAL A 51 2.77 -2.44 3.69
CA VAL A 51 3.98 -2.97 3.04
C VAL A 51 3.51 -3.83 1.89
N ALA A 52 4.03 -3.57 0.70
CA ALA A 52 3.62 -4.30 -0.51
C ALA A 52 4.83 -4.63 -1.36
N GLU A 53 4.77 -5.76 -2.03
CA GLU A 53 5.78 -6.22 -2.96
C GLU A 53 5.15 -6.60 -4.28
N GLY A 54 5.89 -6.38 -5.37
CA GLY A 54 5.49 -6.72 -6.72
C GLY A 54 6.23 -5.86 -7.72
N ARG A 55 5.69 -5.79 -8.93
CA ARG A 55 6.29 -4.97 -9.98
C ARG A 55 6.27 -3.50 -9.59
N ARG A 56 7.40 -2.83 -9.82
CA ARG A 56 7.54 -1.41 -9.46
C ARG A 56 6.44 -0.55 -10.08
N ARG A 57 6.08 -0.79 -11.35
CA ARG A 57 5.01 -0.01 -11.98
C ARG A 57 3.68 -0.15 -11.25
N ASN A 58 3.38 -1.36 -10.78
CA ASN A 58 2.13 -1.63 -10.06
C ASN A 58 2.17 -1.03 -8.65
N LEU A 59 3.32 -1.06 -8.01
CA LEU A 59 3.50 -0.38 -6.73
C LEU A 59 3.32 1.13 -6.85
N LYS A 60 3.78 1.73 -7.96
CA LYS A 60 3.56 3.17 -8.21
C LYS A 60 2.08 3.48 -8.39
N MET A 61 1.33 2.62 -9.06
CA MET A 61 -0.11 2.78 -9.20
C MET A 61 -0.80 2.65 -7.83
N PHE A 62 -0.36 1.72 -7.03
CA PHE A 62 -0.87 1.53 -5.67
C PHE A 62 -0.60 2.76 -4.80
N ALA A 63 0.61 3.31 -4.88
CA ALA A 63 0.96 4.54 -4.15
C ALA A 63 0.09 5.72 -4.59
N ALA A 64 -0.13 5.85 -5.89
CA ALA A 64 -1.00 6.90 -6.42
C ALA A 64 -2.43 6.77 -5.86
N TRP A 65 -2.96 5.55 -5.82
CA TRP A 65 -4.27 5.29 -5.22
C TRP A 65 -4.28 5.68 -3.74
N ALA A 66 -3.22 5.36 -3.01
CA ALA A 66 -3.15 5.61 -1.56
C ALA A 66 -3.26 7.10 -1.21
N HIS A 67 -2.86 7.99 -2.12
CA HIS A 67 -2.96 9.44 -1.90
C HIS A 67 -4.42 9.91 -1.80
N SER A 68 -5.36 9.19 -2.37
CA SER A 68 -6.80 9.50 -2.21
C SER A 68 -7.50 8.49 -1.31
N GLY A 69 -7.15 7.22 -1.39
CA GLY A 69 -7.81 6.16 -0.65
C GLY A 69 -9.27 5.97 -1.08
N PRO A 70 -10.08 5.28 -0.27
CA PRO A 70 -11.51 5.13 -0.54
C PRO A 70 -12.23 6.48 -0.37
N PRO A 71 -13.44 6.63 -0.96
CA PRO A 71 -14.12 7.94 -0.99
C PRO A 71 -14.37 8.59 0.36
N VAL A 72 -14.54 7.79 1.43
CA VAL A 72 -14.82 8.31 2.78
C VAL A 72 -13.55 8.65 3.55
N ALA A 73 -12.38 8.32 3.01
CA ALA A 73 -11.12 8.66 3.65
C ALA A 73 -10.72 10.10 3.33
N HIS A 74 -9.90 10.67 4.19
CA HIS A 74 -9.28 11.97 3.95
C HIS A 74 -7.79 11.85 4.22
N VAL A 75 -7.02 11.62 3.17
CA VAL A 75 -5.57 11.42 3.26
C VAL A 75 -4.89 12.78 3.26
N THR A 76 -4.06 13.04 4.28
CA THR A 76 -3.30 14.28 4.39
C THR A 76 -1.85 14.10 3.96
N GLU A 77 -1.31 12.88 4.12
CA GLU A 77 0.09 12.63 3.78
C GLU A 77 0.30 11.14 3.53
N VAL A 78 1.16 10.82 2.56
CA VAL A 78 1.66 9.45 2.35
C VAL A 78 3.19 9.53 2.34
N ALA A 79 3.82 8.90 3.33
CA ALA A 79 5.27 8.75 3.35
C ALA A 79 5.62 7.42 2.70
N GLU A 80 6.48 7.45 1.71
CA GLU A 80 6.87 6.27 0.94
C GLU A 80 8.32 5.90 1.22
N GLU A 81 8.57 4.60 1.39
CA GLU A 81 9.91 4.07 1.53
C GLU A 81 10.06 2.88 0.59
N TRP A 82 10.91 3.02 -0.40
CA TRP A 82 11.18 1.99 -1.40
C TRP A 82 12.42 1.19 -1.01
N SER A 83 12.37 -0.13 -1.24
CA SER A 83 13.48 -1.01 -0.92
C SER A 83 13.46 -2.23 -1.85
N GLU A 84 14.40 -3.16 -1.62
CA GLU A 84 14.52 -4.34 -2.43
C GLU A 84 13.38 -5.32 -2.20
N PHE A 85 13.00 -6.00 -3.27
CA PHE A 85 12.06 -7.12 -3.24
C PHE A 85 12.65 -8.27 -2.44
N LEU A 86 11.92 -8.73 -1.42
CA LEU A 86 12.35 -9.83 -0.55
C LEU A 86 11.61 -11.13 -0.82
N ASN A 87 10.53 -11.07 -1.60
CA ASN A 87 9.67 -12.21 -1.89
C ASN A 87 9.17 -12.92 -0.63
N GLU A 88 8.76 -12.12 0.38
CA GLU A 88 8.40 -12.70 1.67
C GLU A 88 6.90 -12.90 1.88
N PHE A 89 6.07 -12.48 0.93
CA PHE A 89 4.62 -12.58 1.06
C PHE A 89 4.03 -13.50 0.02
N SER A 90 3.00 -14.28 0.41
CA SER A 90 2.26 -15.13 -0.51
C SER A 90 0.94 -14.51 -0.96
N GLU A 91 0.42 -13.54 -0.20
CA GLU A 91 -0.83 -12.84 -0.51
C GLU A 91 -0.84 -11.47 0.15
N PHE A 92 -1.90 -10.69 -0.08
CA PHE A 92 -2.09 -9.43 0.62
C PHE A 92 -3.09 -9.65 1.77
N THR A 93 -2.69 -9.31 2.99
CA THR A 93 -3.50 -9.54 4.19
C THR A 93 -3.80 -8.23 4.92
N ILE A 94 -4.87 -8.25 5.71
CA ILE A 94 -5.27 -7.17 6.60
C ILE A 94 -4.89 -7.59 8.02
N ARG A 95 -4.12 -6.77 8.68
CA ARG A 95 -3.69 -7.00 10.05
C ARG A 95 -4.45 -6.11 11.03
#